data_291e47d23929cd7b671dc235b47df5ae
#
_entry.id   291e47d23929cd7b671dc235b47df5ae
#
_cell.length_a   1.000
_cell.length_b   1.000
_cell.length_c   1.000
_cell.angle_alpha   90.00
_cell.angle_beta   90.00
_cell.angle_gamma   90.00
#
_symmetry.space_group_name_H-M   'P 1'
#
loop_
_entity.id
_entity.type
_entity.pdbx_description
1 polymer ?
#
loop_
_entity_poly.entity_id
_entity_poly.type
_entity_poly.pdbx_seq_one_letter_code
_entity_poly.pdbx_strand_id
1 'polypeptide(L)'
;MSSRTIGYARVSTSHQDVDSQVAALKEAGADLVFSEVVSTRKKEKDRPQLQAALNCLIEGDELVCHSLSRIGRTQVEVINRLHDLQENKVHVRTLDGLISTRALGKMAPILGGLLTGLNEVVRELIRGRTLESIGHRRKNGLSIGGRPRTSKQREKLVLDLRDQGDSYRQIRDKTSMGYHTIRRIIIDREAAA
;
A
#
# COMPACT_ATOMS: atom_id res chain seq x y z
N MET A 1 -11.92 -14.64 30.60
CA MET A 1 -11.31 -15.49 29.55
C MET A 1 -9.82 -15.30 29.62
N SER A 2 -9.01 -16.35 29.46
CA SER A 2 -7.55 -16.23 29.44
C SER A 2 -7.15 -15.44 28.20
N SER A 3 -6.32 -14.39 28.35
CA SER A 3 -5.79 -13.62 27.23
C SER A 3 -4.78 -14.49 26.47
N ARG A 4 -4.91 -14.55 25.15
CA ARG A 4 -4.01 -15.32 24.26
C ARG A 4 -2.92 -14.41 23.71
N THR A 5 -1.79 -15.02 23.39
CA THR A 5 -0.69 -14.36 22.71
C THR A 5 -0.58 -14.89 21.29
N ILE A 6 -0.86 -14.05 20.31
CA ILE A 6 -0.83 -14.39 18.89
C ILE A 6 0.47 -13.86 18.27
N GLY A 7 1.28 -14.75 17.73
CA GLY A 7 2.53 -14.42 17.04
C GLY A 7 2.33 -14.17 15.55
N TYR A 8 3.04 -13.17 14.99
CA TYR A 8 3.11 -12.97 13.55
C TYR A 8 4.56 -12.83 13.08
N ALA A 9 4.94 -13.70 12.13
CA ALA A 9 6.25 -13.72 11.49
C ALA A 9 6.14 -13.43 9.99
N ARG A 10 7.06 -12.60 9.46
CA ARG A 10 7.16 -12.31 8.03
C ARG A 10 8.59 -12.11 7.58
N VAL A 11 8.95 -12.76 6.49
CA VAL A 11 10.24 -12.56 5.81
C VAL A 11 10.04 -12.27 4.33
N SER A 12 11.06 -11.72 3.68
CA SER A 12 11.00 -11.35 2.26
C SER A 12 11.45 -12.47 1.33
N THR A 13 12.34 -13.36 1.74
CA THR A 13 13.09 -14.21 0.80
C THR A 13 13.47 -15.62 1.25
N SER A 14 13.52 -15.97 2.55
CA SER A 14 13.98 -17.29 2.94
C SER A 14 13.08 -17.98 3.95
N HIS A 15 12.84 -19.29 3.76
CA HIS A 15 12.09 -20.11 4.71
C HIS A 15 12.83 -20.27 6.03
N GLN A 16 14.16 -20.39 6.04
CA GLN A 16 14.97 -20.52 7.26
C GLN A 16 14.80 -19.31 8.20
N ASP A 17 14.69 -18.10 7.65
CA ASP A 17 14.46 -16.90 8.45
C ASP A 17 13.05 -16.86 9.06
N VAL A 18 12.04 -17.49 8.40
CA VAL A 18 10.70 -17.65 8.96
C VAL A 18 10.73 -18.57 10.15
N ASP A 19 11.36 -19.73 10.05
CA ASP A 19 11.41 -20.73 11.11
C ASP A 19 12.09 -20.17 12.35
N SER A 20 13.17 -19.41 12.19
CA SER A 20 13.85 -18.70 13.28
C SER A 20 12.92 -17.69 13.98
N GLN A 21 12.15 -16.88 13.22
CA GLN A 21 11.19 -15.95 13.79
C GLN A 21 10.04 -16.68 14.49
N VAL A 22 9.55 -17.78 13.93
CA VAL A 22 8.49 -18.61 14.55
C VAL A 22 8.98 -19.20 15.88
N ALA A 23 10.22 -19.73 15.93
CA ALA A 23 10.82 -20.23 17.16
C ALA A 23 10.92 -19.15 18.25
N ALA A 24 11.45 -17.97 17.89
CA ALA A 24 11.54 -16.83 18.81
C ALA A 24 10.19 -16.35 19.32
N LEU A 25 9.15 -16.37 18.49
CA LEU A 25 7.79 -16.01 18.92
C LEU A 25 7.20 -17.04 19.89
N LYS A 26 7.44 -18.34 19.66
CA LYS A 26 7.02 -19.40 20.59
C LYS A 26 7.75 -19.31 21.92
N GLU A 27 9.07 -19.07 21.91
CA GLU A 27 9.87 -18.83 23.12
C GLU A 27 9.36 -17.60 23.91
N ALA A 28 8.87 -16.58 23.19
CA ALA A 28 8.27 -15.40 23.79
C ALA A 28 6.84 -15.62 24.30
N GLY A 29 6.32 -16.86 24.23
CA GLY A 29 5.02 -17.25 24.79
C GLY A 29 3.84 -17.12 23.82
N ALA A 30 4.06 -17.12 22.52
CA ALA A 30 2.95 -17.12 21.57
C ALA A 30 2.21 -18.46 21.55
N ASP A 31 0.89 -18.44 21.82
CA ASP A 31 0.02 -19.60 21.79
C ASP A 31 -0.21 -20.11 20.37
N LEU A 32 -0.31 -19.17 19.41
CA LEU A 32 -0.52 -19.43 18.01
C LEU A 32 0.36 -18.50 17.17
N VAL A 33 1.02 -19.01 16.14
CA VAL A 33 1.90 -18.23 15.27
C VAL A 33 1.44 -18.33 13.82
N PHE A 34 1.16 -17.18 13.22
CA PHE A 34 0.94 -17.02 11.80
C PHE A 34 2.23 -16.58 11.11
N SER A 35 2.59 -17.23 10.01
CA SER A 35 3.83 -16.92 9.31
C SER A 35 3.65 -16.88 7.80
N GLU A 36 4.37 -15.98 7.13
CA GLU A 36 4.34 -15.89 5.67
C GLU A 36 5.66 -15.38 5.08
N VAL A 37 5.95 -15.85 3.87
CA VAL A 37 7.08 -15.38 3.05
C VAL A 37 6.55 -14.41 2.01
N VAL A 38 6.60 -13.11 2.31
CA VAL A 38 6.02 -12.07 1.47
C VAL A 38 6.89 -10.83 1.48
N SER A 39 7.26 -10.34 0.29
CA SER A 39 7.99 -9.08 0.15
C SER A 39 7.21 -7.90 0.73
N THR A 40 7.94 -6.95 1.33
CA THR A 40 7.39 -5.67 1.82
C THR A 40 6.69 -4.85 0.72
N ARG A 41 6.98 -5.12 -0.56
CA ARG A 41 6.37 -4.42 -1.70
C ARG A 41 4.94 -4.85 -2.01
N LYS A 42 4.52 -6.04 -1.57
CA LYS A 42 3.15 -6.53 -1.78
C LYS A 42 2.15 -5.74 -0.92
N LYS A 43 0.96 -5.53 -1.46
CA LYS A 43 -0.14 -4.83 -0.77
C LYS A 43 -0.64 -5.68 0.41
N GLU A 44 -1.35 -5.04 1.33
CA GLU A 44 -1.92 -5.70 2.51
C GLU A 44 -2.83 -6.88 2.16
N LYS A 45 -3.67 -6.74 1.12
CA LYS A 45 -4.52 -7.81 0.60
C LYS A 45 -3.75 -9.08 0.17
N ASP A 46 -2.46 -8.94 -0.07
CA ASP A 46 -1.58 -10.03 -0.48
C ASP A 46 -0.85 -10.67 0.73
N ARG A 47 -1.34 -10.41 1.96
CA ARG A 47 -0.81 -10.92 3.24
C ARG A 47 -1.89 -11.70 4.00
N PRO A 48 -2.27 -12.88 3.52
CA PRO A 48 -3.38 -13.64 4.10
C PRO A 48 -3.11 -14.08 5.54
N GLN A 49 -1.87 -14.37 5.92
CA GLN A 49 -1.54 -14.77 7.27
C GLN A 49 -1.59 -13.60 8.27
N LEU A 50 -1.24 -12.38 7.84
CA LEU A 50 -1.45 -11.19 8.65
C LEU A 50 -2.93 -10.97 8.90
N GLN A 51 -3.76 -11.06 7.87
CA GLN A 51 -5.21 -10.91 8.01
C GLN A 51 -5.80 -11.99 8.94
N ALA A 52 -5.35 -13.23 8.80
CA ALA A 52 -5.78 -14.32 9.68
C ALA A 52 -5.38 -14.05 11.13
N ALA A 53 -4.15 -13.59 11.38
CA ALA A 53 -3.70 -13.22 12.71
C ALA A 53 -4.56 -12.10 13.32
N LEU A 54 -4.82 -11.04 12.56
CA LEU A 54 -5.63 -9.91 13.02
C LEU A 54 -7.09 -10.29 13.29
N ASN A 55 -7.69 -11.13 12.43
CA ASN A 55 -9.07 -11.61 12.61
C ASN A 55 -9.22 -12.59 13.79
N CYS A 56 -8.13 -13.22 14.21
CA CYS A 56 -8.11 -14.15 15.35
C CYS A 56 -8.08 -13.44 16.70
N LEU A 57 -7.64 -12.17 16.74
CA LEU A 57 -7.49 -11.38 17.95
C LEU A 57 -8.84 -10.91 18.50
N ILE A 58 -8.99 -10.99 19.81
CA ILE A 58 -10.13 -10.47 20.58
C ILE A 58 -9.65 -9.53 21.67
N GLU A 59 -10.57 -8.80 22.30
CA GLU A 59 -10.28 -7.91 23.43
C GLU A 59 -9.47 -8.63 24.53
N GLY A 60 -8.38 -8.03 24.95
CA GLY A 60 -7.45 -8.56 25.96
C GLY A 60 -6.32 -9.43 25.42
N ASP A 61 -6.39 -9.89 24.17
CA ASP A 61 -5.31 -10.64 23.51
C ASP A 61 -4.06 -9.77 23.29
N GLU A 62 -2.93 -10.40 23.00
CA GLU A 62 -1.67 -9.74 22.67
C GLU A 62 -1.16 -10.19 21.29
N LEU A 63 -0.87 -9.25 20.39
CA LEU A 63 -0.15 -9.49 19.16
C LEU A 63 1.35 -9.34 19.40
N VAL A 64 2.13 -10.38 19.11
CA VAL A 64 3.60 -10.36 19.21
C VAL A 64 4.24 -10.52 17.82
N CYS A 65 5.18 -9.65 17.50
CA CYS A 65 5.97 -9.74 16.29
C CYS A 65 7.44 -9.38 16.57
N HIS A 66 8.34 -9.74 15.66
CA HIS A 66 9.77 -9.44 15.84
C HIS A 66 10.02 -7.93 15.89
N SER A 67 9.39 -7.17 14.99
CA SER A 67 9.48 -5.71 14.91
C SER A 67 8.23 -5.13 14.23
N LEU A 68 7.98 -3.85 14.40
CA LEU A 68 6.84 -3.15 13.80
C LEU A 68 6.81 -3.23 12.26
N SER A 69 7.98 -3.33 11.63
CA SER A 69 8.09 -3.50 10.18
C SER A 69 7.45 -4.79 9.65
N ARG A 70 7.12 -5.75 10.53
CA ARG A 70 6.41 -6.98 10.16
C ARG A 70 4.93 -6.72 9.92
N ILE A 71 4.31 -5.88 10.74
CA ILE A 71 2.86 -5.61 10.69
C ILE A 71 2.46 -4.47 9.73
N GLY A 72 3.39 -3.63 9.28
CA GLY A 72 3.14 -2.58 8.31
C GLY A 72 4.28 -2.41 7.32
N ARG A 73 3.99 -1.86 6.15
CA ARG A 73 4.94 -1.56 5.08
C ARG A 73 5.50 -0.13 5.19
N THR A 74 4.63 0.77 5.61
CA THR A 74 4.94 2.18 5.82
C THR A 74 4.69 2.56 7.27
N GLN A 75 5.31 3.64 7.73
CA GLN A 75 5.04 4.16 9.08
C GLN A 75 3.54 4.42 9.28
N VAL A 76 2.87 4.95 8.27
CA VAL A 76 1.42 5.23 8.30
C VAL A 76 0.60 3.95 8.50
N GLU A 77 0.93 2.87 7.78
CA GLU A 77 0.26 1.57 7.96
C GLU A 77 0.48 1.02 9.37
N VAL A 78 1.71 1.10 9.89
CA VAL A 78 2.03 0.65 11.26
C VAL A 78 1.22 1.41 12.30
N ILE A 79 1.19 2.73 12.21
CA ILE A 79 0.51 3.56 13.20
C ILE A 79 -1.00 3.36 13.14
N ASN A 80 -1.61 3.31 11.94
CA ASN A 80 -3.04 3.02 11.82
C ASN A 80 -3.36 1.65 12.43
N ARG A 81 -2.54 0.65 12.18
CA ARG A 81 -2.73 -0.69 12.74
C ARG A 81 -2.58 -0.73 14.26
N LEU A 82 -1.59 -0.02 14.81
CA LEU A 82 -1.47 0.12 16.27
C LEU A 82 -2.68 0.80 16.89
N HIS A 83 -3.21 1.81 16.20
CA HIS A 83 -4.45 2.49 16.60
C HIS A 83 -5.64 1.53 16.57
N ASP A 84 -5.85 0.81 15.45
CA ASP A 84 -6.95 -0.14 15.30
C ASP A 84 -6.90 -1.26 16.37
N LEU A 85 -5.70 -1.79 16.65
CA LEU A 85 -5.51 -2.81 17.69
C LEU A 85 -5.81 -2.24 19.06
N GLN A 86 -5.44 -1.01 19.35
CA GLN A 86 -5.72 -0.34 20.60
C GLN A 86 -7.22 -0.06 20.80
N GLU A 87 -7.93 0.41 19.76
CA GLU A 87 -9.39 0.60 19.78
C GLU A 87 -10.11 -0.73 20.09
N ASN A 88 -9.60 -1.84 19.58
CA ASN A 88 -10.10 -3.18 19.87
C ASN A 88 -9.56 -3.75 21.19
N LYS A 89 -8.86 -2.96 22.01
CA LYS A 89 -8.26 -3.33 23.29
C LYS A 89 -7.32 -4.55 23.19
N VAL A 90 -6.63 -4.68 22.08
CA VAL A 90 -5.60 -5.69 21.83
C VAL A 90 -4.24 -5.09 22.15
N HIS A 91 -3.43 -5.82 22.90
CA HIS A 91 -2.08 -5.41 23.23
C HIS A 91 -1.11 -5.73 22.08
N VAL A 92 -0.02 -4.98 21.98
CA VAL A 92 1.04 -5.22 20.99
C VAL A 92 2.39 -5.24 21.68
N ARG A 93 3.20 -6.23 21.36
CA ARG A 93 4.58 -6.36 21.84
C ARG A 93 5.52 -6.72 20.69
N THR A 94 6.70 -6.11 20.69
CA THR A 94 7.77 -6.47 19.73
C THR A 94 8.94 -7.11 20.46
N LEU A 95 9.58 -8.10 19.79
CA LEU A 95 10.72 -8.82 20.37
C LEU A 95 12.01 -7.98 20.40
N ASP A 96 12.10 -6.94 19.53
CA ASP A 96 13.18 -5.95 19.56
C ASP A 96 13.07 -4.99 20.77
N GLY A 97 12.04 -5.13 21.59
CA GLY A 97 11.83 -4.32 22.79
C GLY A 97 11.34 -2.90 22.54
N LEU A 98 11.09 -2.53 21.28
CA LEU A 98 10.69 -1.17 20.92
C LEU A 98 9.30 -0.79 21.45
N ILE A 99 8.36 -1.73 21.44
CA ILE A 99 6.98 -1.51 21.90
C ILE A 99 6.50 -2.68 22.78
N SER A 100 5.85 -2.30 23.88
CA SER A 100 4.98 -3.16 24.67
C SER A 100 3.82 -2.30 25.20
N THR A 101 2.66 -2.36 24.53
CA THR A 101 1.50 -1.54 24.91
C THR A 101 0.93 -1.96 26.25
N ARG A 102 1.10 -3.22 26.66
CA ARG A 102 0.71 -3.71 28.00
C ARG A 102 1.57 -3.06 29.09
N ALA A 103 2.89 -2.93 28.88
CA ALA A 103 3.80 -2.26 29.81
C ALA A 103 3.52 -0.76 29.93
N LEU A 104 3.02 -0.12 28.87
CA LEU A 104 2.64 1.31 28.89
C LEU A 104 1.36 1.58 29.69
N GLY A 105 0.52 0.55 29.96
CA GLY A 105 -0.70 0.66 30.76
C GLY A 105 -1.58 1.83 30.29
N LYS A 106 -1.95 2.72 31.22
CA LYS A 106 -2.82 3.89 30.94
C LYS A 106 -2.18 4.93 30.00
N MET A 107 -0.88 4.85 29.72
CA MET A 107 -0.20 5.75 28.78
C MET A 107 -0.35 5.30 27.32
N ALA A 108 -0.71 4.04 27.05
CA ALA A 108 -0.85 3.52 25.70
C ALA A 108 -1.85 4.32 24.84
N PRO A 109 -3.06 4.69 25.30
CA PRO A 109 -4.00 5.52 24.55
C PRO A 109 -3.44 6.92 24.23
N ILE A 110 -2.72 7.53 25.15
CA ILE A 110 -2.14 8.87 24.99
C ILE A 110 -1.08 8.84 23.88
N LEU A 111 -0.20 7.84 23.91
CA LEU A 111 0.82 7.66 22.87
C LEU A 111 0.21 7.32 21.51
N GLY A 112 -0.84 6.49 21.48
CA GLY A 112 -1.60 6.20 20.27
C GLY A 112 -2.21 7.46 19.66
N GLY A 113 -2.85 8.30 20.46
CA GLY A 113 -3.41 9.60 20.02
C GLY A 113 -2.33 10.56 19.49
N LEU A 114 -1.18 10.65 20.18
CA LEU A 114 -0.05 11.46 19.72
C LEU A 114 0.49 10.96 18.36
N LEU A 115 0.66 9.65 18.20
CA LEU A 115 1.12 9.05 16.94
C LEU A 115 0.12 9.30 15.80
N THR A 116 -1.17 9.23 16.07
CA THR A 116 -2.22 9.55 15.08
C THR A 116 -2.15 11.01 14.66
N GLY A 117 -2.03 11.94 15.60
CA GLY A 117 -1.87 13.37 15.31
C GLY A 117 -0.62 13.68 14.48
N LEU A 118 0.51 13.05 14.81
CA LEU A 118 1.74 13.18 14.00
C LEU A 118 1.55 12.66 12.57
N ASN A 119 0.78 11.60 12.37
CA ASN A 119 0.48 11.09 11.03
C ASN A 119 -0.33 12.07 10.19
N GLU A 120 -1.30 12.76 10.78
CA GLU A 120 -2.07 13.78 10.06
C GLU A 120 -1.17 14.91 9.61
N VAL A 121 -0.28 15.40 10.47
CA VAL A 121 0.71 16.42 10.13
C VAL A 121 1.62 15.95 8.97
N VAL A 122 2.14 14.72 9.03
CA VAL A 122 2.97 14.16 7.95
C VAL A 122 2.19 14.04 6.63
N ARG A 123 0.93 13.59 6.67
CA ARG A 123 0.07 13.53 5.48
C ARG A 123 -0.15 14.92 4.88
N GLU A 124 -0.39 15.92 5.71
CA GLU A 124 -0.60 17.30 5.26
C GLU A 124 0.67 17.89 4.61
N LEU A 125 1.84 17.63 5.19
CA LEU A 125 3.14 18.02 4.60
C LEU A 125 3.40 17.35 3.25
N ILE A 126 3.12 16.05 3.11
CA ILE A 126 3.25 15.33 1.85
C ILE A 126 2.28 15.90 0.81
N ARG A 127 1.02 16.15 1.19
CA ARG A 127 0.01 16.75 0.32
C ARG A 127 0.45 18.15 -0.14
N GLY A 128 0.94 18.98 0.76
CA GLY A 128 1.47 20.31 0.45
C GLY A 128 2.57 20.25 -0.61
N ARG A 129 3.60 19.43 -0.38
CA ARG A 129 4.71 19.24 -1.35
C ARG A 129 4.22 18.73 -2.72
N THR A 130 3.22 17.84 -2.73
CA THR A 130 2.65 17.34 -3.98
C THR A 130 1.93 18.45 -4.75
N LEU A 131 1.14 19.29 -4.07
CA LEU A 131 0.42 20.41 -4.67
C LEU A 131 1.39 21.47 -5.19
N GLU A 132 2.45 21.79 -4.44
CA GLU A 132 3.52 22.69 -4.88
C GLU A 132 4.22 22.17 -6.15
N SER A 133 4.58 20.88 -6.17
CA SER A 133 5.20 20.23 -7.32
C SER A 133 4.29 20.27 -8.55
N ILE A 134 2.98 20.00 -8.37
CA ILE A 134 1.97 20.09 -9.43
C ILE A 134 1.86 21.55 -9.92
N GLY A 135 1.79 22.49 -9.01
CA GLY A 135 1.74 23.94 -9.33
C GLY A 135 2.95 24.39 -10.15
N HIS A 136 4.16 24.00 -9.71
CA HIS A 136 5.41 24.29 -10.43
C HIS A 136 5.40 23.66 -11.84
N ARG A 137 5.02 22.39 -11.97
CA ARG A 137 4.93 21.70 -13.28
C ARG A 137 3.91 22.37 -14.20
N ARG A 138 2.74 22.77 -13.68
CA ARG A 138 1.71 23.47 -14.44
C ARG A 138 2.19 24.81 -14.97
N LYS A 139 2.87 25.61 -14.13
CA LYS A 139 3.45 26.90 -14.52
C LYS A 139 4.49 26.76 -15.63
N ASN A 140 5.26 25.68 -15.62
CA ASN A 140 6.32 25.43 -16.60
C ASN A 140 5.88 24.58 -17.80
N GLY A 141 4.59 24.32 -17.99
CA GLY A 141 4.08 23.51 -19.09
C GLY A 141 4.51 22.03 -19.06
N LEU A 142 5.00 21.54 -17.92
CA LEU A 142 5.46 20.17 -17.74
C LEU A 142 4.29 19.23 -17.46
N SER A 143 4.44 17.96 -17.86
CA SER A 143 3.43 16.93 -17.58
C SER A 143 3.22 16.77 -16.07
N ILE A 144 1.95 16.76 -15.66
CA ILE A 144 1.53 16.59 -14.26
C ILE A 144 1.37 15.11 -13.89
N GLY A 145 1.59 14.22 -14.86
CA GLY A 145 1.34 12.79 -14.76
C GLY A 145 0.11 12.37 -15.59
N GLY A 146 -0.36 11.19 -15.39
CA GLY A 146 -1.42 10.58 -16.15
C GLY A 146 -0.88 9.60 -17.20
N ARG A 147 -1.79 8.96 -17.96
CA ARG A 147 -1.41 8.04 -19.04
C ARG A 147 -0.68 8.82 -20.13
N PRO A 148 0.51 8.36 -20.60
CA PRO A 148 1.21 8.99 -21.70
C PRO A 148 0.30 9.14 -22.94
N ARG A 149 0.40 10.28 -23.61
CA ARG A 149 -0.30 10.45 -24.90
C ARG A 149 0.24 9.45 -25.93
N THR A 150 -0.59 9.11 -26.89
CA THR A 150 -0.17 8.31 -28.05
C THR A 150 1.02 8.96 -28.74
N SER A 151 2.02 8.19 -29.15
CA SER A 151 3.18 8.73 -29.84
C SER A 151 2.77 9.36 -31.18
N LYS A 152 3.46 10.43 -31.60
CA LYS A 152 3.19 11.11 -32.89
C LYS A 152 3.23 10.16 -34.07
N GLN A 153 4.11 9.15 -34.06
CA GLN A 153 4.18 8.12 -35.08
C GLN A 153 2.90 7.29 -35.17
N ARG A 154 2.35 6.90 -34.05
CA ARG A 154 1.08 6.15 -34.00
C ARG A 154 -0.13 7.03 -34.36
N GLU A 155 -0.10 8.29 -33.99
CA GLU A 155 -1.14 9.25 -34.39
C GLU A 155 -1.11 9.42 -35.91
N LYS A 156 0.08 9.62 -36.50
CA LYS A 156 0.26 9.72 -37.96
C LYS A 156 -0.26 8.48 -38.66
N LEU A 157 0.11 7.27 -38.20
CA LEU A 157 -0.39 6.02 -38.80
C LEU A 157 -1.91 5.94 -38.83
N VAL A 158 -2.59 6.34 -37.73
CA VAL A 158 -4.05 6.38 -37.71
C VAL A 158 -4.63 7.33 -38.73
N LEU A 159 -4.01 8.51 -38.92
CA LEU A 159 -4.44 9.51 -39.87
C LEU A 159 -4.21 9.05 -41.30
N ASP A 160 -3.04 8.47 -41.62
CA ASP A 160 -2.71 7.92 -42.91
C ASP A 160 -3.69 6.80 -43.33
N LEU A 161 -4.01 5.90 -42.43
CA LEU A 161 -5.02 4.86 -42.66
C LEU A 161 -6.42 5.43 -42.90
N ARG A 162 -6.77 6.50 -42.18
CA ARG A 162 -8.05 7.18 -42.35
C ARG A 162 -8.14 7.84 -43.73
N ASP A 163 -7.06 8.47 -44.20
CA ASP A 163 -6.96 9.11 -45.50
C ASP A 163 -7.01 8.09 -46.65
N GLN A 164 -6.59 6.84 -46.41
CA GLN A 164 -6.75 5.70 -47.31
C GLN A 164 -8.18 5.16 -47.39
N GLY A 165 -9.10 5.70 -46.57
CA GLY A 165 -10.51 5.30 -46.57
C GLY A 165 -10.86 4.20 -45.57
N ASP A 166 -9.93 3.80 -44.69
CA ASP A 166 -10.18 2.76 -43.69
C ASP A 166 -11.26 3.19 -42.70
N SER A 167 -12.15 2.28 -42.36
CA SER A 167 -13.13 2.45 -41.29
C SER A 167 -12.47 2.38 -39.91
N TYR A 168 -13.12 2.94 -38.89
CA TYR A 168 -12.63 2.86 -37.48
C TYR A 168 -12.32 1.44 -37.04
N ARG A 169 -13.08 0.46 -37.52
CA ARG A 169 -12.90 -0.95 -37.19
C ARG A 169 -11.62 -1.50 -37.81
N GLN A 170 -11.39 -1.20 -39.07
CA GLN A 170 -10.17 -1.61 -39.81
C GLN A 170 -8.92 -0.96 -39.20
N ILE A 171 -8.98 0.34 -38.87
CA ILE A 171 -7.88 1.05 -38.20
C ILE A 171 -7.58 0.40 -36.84
N ARG A 172 -8.61 0.05 -36.04
CA ARG A 172 -8.43 -0.66 -34.77
C ARG A 172 -7.72 -2.00 -34.97
N ASP A 173 -8.16 -2.77 -35.94
CA ASP A 173 -7.63 -4.12 -36.18
C ASP A 173 -6.17 -4.05 -36.70
N LYS A 174 -5.81 -3.03 -37.52
CA LYS A 174 -4.44 -2.79 -38.01
C LYS A 174 -3.50 -2.21 -36.93
N THR A 175 -4.01 -1.37 -36.01
CA THR A 175 -3.17 -0.62 -35.06
C THR A 175 -3.21 -1.19 -33.64
N SER A 176 -4.15 -2.09 -33.31
CA SER A 176 -4.47 -2.60 -31.98
C SER A 176 -4.77 -1.46 -30.97
N MET A 177 -5.25 -0.31 -31.45
CA MET A 177 -5.59 0.84 -30.62
C MET A 177 -7.07 0.82 -30.24
N GLY A 178 -7.40 1.30 -29.01
CA GLY A 178 -8.77 1.40 -28.58
C GLY A 178 -9.59 2.41 -29.41
N TYR A 179 -10.86 2.11 -29.69
CA TYR A 179 -11.78 2.93 -30.49
C TYR A 179 -11.81 4.41 -30.07
N HIS A 180 -11.90 4.67 -28.77
CA HIS A 180 -11.88 6.03 -28.24
C HIS A 180 -10.60 6.81 -28.56
N THR A 181 -9.46 6.13 -28.58
CA THR A 181 -8.18 6.76 -28.92
C THR A 181 -8.14 7.13 -30.40
N ILE A 182 -8.56 6.21 -31.28
CA ILE A 182 -8.64 6.45 -32.74
C ILE A 182 -9.58 7.61 -33.04
N ARG A 183 -10.79 7.59 -32.45
CA ARG A 183 -11.78 8.65 -32.62
C ARG A 183 -11.26 10.01 -32.19
N ARG A 184 -10.61 10.08 -31.03
CA ARG A 184 -10.01 11.33 -30.54
C ARG A 184 -8.98 11.88 -31.52
N ILE A 185 -8.05 11.05 -32.03
CA ILE A 185 -7.00 11.48 -32.95
C ILE A 185 -7.60 12.07 -34.22
N ILE A 186 -8.64 11.46 -34.78
CA ILE A 186 -9.31 11.92 -35.98
C ILE A 186 -10.07 13.24 -35.73
N ILE A 187 -10.81 13.35 -34.65
CA ILE A 187 -11.53 14.57 -34.28
C ILE A 187 -10.56 15.72 -33.98
N ASP A 188 -9.48 15.47 -33.25
CA ASP A 188 -8.47 16.48 -32.93
C ASP A 188 -7.84 17.07 -34.23
N ARG A 189 -7.67 16.26 -35.31
CA ARG A 189 -7.24 16.76 -36.63
C ARG A 189 -8.32 17.59 -37.32
N GLU A 190 -9.57 17.10 -37.33
CA GLU A 190 -10.70 17.80 -37.95
C GLU A 190 -10.96 19.17 -37.30
N ALA A 191 -10.70 19.29 -36.01
CA ALA A 191 -10.85 20.55 -35.26
C ALA A 191 -9.65 21.52 -35.49
N ALA A 192 -8.53 21.03 -35.99
CA ALA A 192 -7.32 21.82 -36.25
C ALA A 192 -7.16 22.24 -37.77
N ALA A 193 -8.02 21.75 -38.63
CA ALA A 193 -8.08 22.06 -40.04
C ALA A 193 -9.11 23.14 -40.34
#